data_08e9f56a10c1f7e15337313ba8cc2ee2
#
_entry.id   08e9f56a10c1f7e15337313ba8cc2ee2
#
_cell.length_a   1.000
_cell.length_b   1.000
_cell.length_c   1.000
_cell.angle_alpha   90.00
_cell.angle_beta   90.00
_cell.angle_gamma   90.00
#
_symmetry.space_group_name_H-M   'P 1'
#
loop_
_entity.id
_entity.type
_entity.pdbx_description
1 polymer ?
#
loop_
_entity_poly.entity_id
_entity_poly.type
_entity_poly.pdbx_seq_one_letter_code
_entity_poly.pdbx_strand_id
1 'polypeptide(L)'
;VLHVLHIPLSDFSRGSPAQAPLAVAGQRVAVNICYEDAFGDEIARSLPEASLLVNVSNVAWFGDSLAPSQHLQIARLRAIETRRMHLTATNSGITAAIDRDGRVLAQLPQFAAGRLEITAQGYAGATPYVRLRDWPTLVGALLVLAIASLIAAAKRSR
;
A
#
# COMPACT_ATOMS: atom_id res chain seq x y z
N VAL A 1 22.76 -0.84 11.80
CA VAL A 1 22.99 0.30 10.86
C VAL A 1 22.39 1.58 11.42
N LEU A 2 21.11 1.59 11.86
CA LEU A 2 20.42 2.79 12.38
C LEU A 2 21.10 3.40 13.61
N HIS A 3 21.62 2.57 14.55
CA HIS A 3 22.34 3.03 15.72
C HIS A 3 23.67 3.73 15.39
N VAL A 4 24.33 3.34 14.31
CA VAL A 4 25.60 3.96 13.87
C VAL A 4 25.36 5.35 13.27
N LEU A 5 24.17 5.57 12.67
CA LEU A 5 23.84 6.82 12.00
C LEU A 5 23.12 7.85 12.90
N HIS A 6 22.94 7.55 14.19
CA HIS A 6 22.25 8.41 15.18
C HIS A 6 20.88 8.90 14.65
N ILE A 7 20.14 8.05 13.94
CA ILE A 7 18.81 8.41 13.43
C ILE A 7 17.81 8.38 14.59
N PRO A 8 17.10 9.49 14.86
CA PRO A 8 16.22 9.62 16.03
C PRO A 8 15.02 8.67 16.06
N LEU A 9 14.85 7.81 15.05
CA LEU A 9 13.79 6.81 14.94
C LEU A 9 14.18 5.41 15.46
N SER A 10 15.38 5.26 16.04
CA SER A 10 15.89 3.95 16.50
C SER A 10 15.14 3.37 17.71
N ASP A 11 14.37 4.18 18.43
CA ASP A 11 13.74 3.80 19.70
C ASP A 11 12.29 3.35 19.58
N PHE A 12 11.75 3.27 18.36
CA PHE A 12 10.40 2.77 18.13
C PHE A 12 10.36 1.25 18.15
N SER A 13 9.48 0.70 18.99
CA SER A 13 9.19 -0.74 19.01
C SER A 13 8.31 -1.10 17.80
N ARG A 14 8.65 -2.22 17.14
CA ARG A 14 7.80 -2.78 16.08
C ARG A 14 6.49 -3.30 16.67
N GLY A 15 5.38 -2.96 16.02
CA GLY A 15 4.10 -3.62 16.24
C GLY A 15 4.07 -5.03 15.64
N SER A 16 2.97 -5.74 15.84
CA SER A 16 2.74 -7.02 15.17
C SER A 16 2.63 -6.82 13.66
N PRO A 17 3.25 -7.70 12.83
CA PRO A 17 3.09 -7.63 11.37
C PRO A 17 1.67 -7.92 10.88
N ALA A 18 0.83 -8.48 11.73
CA ALA A 18 -0.59 -8.71 11.47
C ALA A 18 -1.40 -7.98 12.55
N GLN A 19 -1.85 -6.77 12.26
CA GLN A 19 -2.70 -6.00 13.15
C GLN A 19 -4.17 -6.16 12.75
N ALA A 20 -5.02 -6.37 13.76
CA ALA A 20 -6.46 -6.41 13.53
C ALA A 20 -6.97 -5.01 13.13
N PRO A 21 -7.88 -4.91 12.15
CA PRO A 21 -8.48 -3.65 11.78
C PRO A 21 -9.19 -2.97 12.95
N LEU A 22 -9.04 -1.66 13.05
CA LEU A 22 -9.70 -0.85 14.07
C LEU A 22 -11.21 -0.76 13.80
N ALA A 23 -12.01 -0.84 14.84
CA ALA A 23 -13.45 -0.58 14.75
C ALA A 23 -13.70 0.94 14.86
N VAL A 24 -14.15 1.57 13.77
CA VAL A 24 -14.41 3.01 13.70
C VAL A 24 -15.75 3.25 13.01
N ALA A 25 -16.71 3.86 13.69
CA ALA A 25 -18.03 4.21 13.14
C ALA A 25 -18.71 3.06 12.36
N GLY A 26 -18.65 1.84 12.89
CA GLY A 26 -19.23 0.65 12.26
C GLY A 26 -18.41 0.06 11.12
N GLN A 27 -17.27 0.63 10.79
CA GLN A 27 -16.33 0.12 9.79
C GLN A 27 -15.15 -0.59 10.44
N ARG A 28 -14.52 -1.49 9.70
CA ARG A 28 -13.27 -2.18 10.04
C ARG A 28 -12.15 -1.52 9.25
N VAL A 29 -11.36 -0.68 9.89
CA VAL A 29 -10.34 0.15 9.24
C VAL A 29 -8.96 -0.47 9.41
N ALA A 30 -8.33 -0.87 8.30
CA ALA A 30 -6.91 -1.20 8.31
C ALA A 30 -6.10 0.10 8.17
N VAL A 31 -5.24 0.34 9.14
CA VAL A 31 -4.36 1.51 9.15
C VAL A 31 -2.96 1.07 8.83
N ASN A 32 -2.34 1.75 7.89
CA ASN A 32 -0.93 1.61 7.54
C ASN A 32 -0.24 2.97 7.61
N ILE A 33 1.06 2.96 7.86
CA ILE A 33 1.83 4.16 8.12
C ILE A 33 2.83 4.39 6.99
N CYS A 34 2.71 5.54 6.33
CA CYS A 34 3.68 6.04 5.37
C CYS A 34 4.03 4.99 4.30
N TYR A 35 5.29 4.61 4.22
CA TYR A 35 5.84 3.71 3.22
C TYR A 35 5.28 2.26 3.27
N GLU A 36 4.56 1.87 4.31
CA GLU A 36 3.88 0.57 4.38
C GLU A 36 2.92 0.34 3.21
N ASP A 37 2.37 1.41 2.63
CA ASP A 37 1.55 1.34 1.41
C ASP A 37 2.27 0.67 0.23
N ALA A 38 3.59 0.71 0.18
CA ALA A 38 4.36 0.06 -0.89
C ALA A 38 4.27 -1.48 -0.84
N PHE A 39 3.93 -2.06 0.31
CA PHE A 39 3.93 -3.50 0.54
C PHE A 39 2.52 -4.09 0.47
N GLY A 40 2.05 -4.37 -0.73
CA GLY A 40 0.69 -4.89 -0.96
C GLY A 40 0.41 -6.21 -0.25
N ASP A 41 1.40 -7.11 -0.13
CA ASP A 41 1.26 -8.36 0.62
C ASP A 41 0.98 -8.11 2.11
N GLU A 42 1.61 -7.10 2.72
CA GLU A 42 1.37 -6.73 4.12
C GLU A 42 -0.03 -6.14 4.30
N ILE A 43 -0.43 -5.23 3.43
CA ILE A 43 -1.78 -4.65 3.42
C ILE A 43 -2.85 -5.76 3.28
N ALA A 44 -2.62 -6.72 2.37
CA ALA A 44 -3.55 -7.81 2.14
C ALA A 44 -3.76 -8.73 3.36
N ARG A 45 -2.86 -8.72 4.35
CA ARG A 45 -3.02 -9.52 5.58
C ARG A 45 -4.15 -9.03 6.47
N SER A 46 -4.55 -7.77 6.38
CA SER A 46 -5.69 -7.22 7.11
C SER A 46 -7.03 -7.53 6.44
N LEU A 47 -7.02 -8.19 5.27
CA LEU A 47 -8.21 -8.56 4.52
C LEU A 47 -8.46 -10.08 4.57
N PRO A 48 -9.72 -10.50 4.48
CA PRO A 48 -10.92 -9.72 4.11
C PRO A 48 -11.57 -8.93 5.26
N GLU A 49 -11.03 -8.94 6.47
CA GLU A 49 -11.66 -8.35 7.65
C GLU A 49 -11.82 -6.83 7.54
N ALA A 50 -10.83 -6.14 6.97
CA ALA A 50 -10.91 -4.70 6.78
C ALA A 50 -11.93 -4.34 5.69
N SER A 51 -12.77 -3.35 5.98
CA SER A 51 -13.73 -2.78 5.03
C SER A 51 -13.22 -1.50 4.35
N LEU A 52 -12.18 -0.87 4.93
CA LEU A 52 -11.62 0.42 4.52
C LEU A 52 -10.12 0.43 4.80
N LEU A 53 -9.34 1.11 3.97
CA LEU A 53 -7.92 1.35 4.16
C LEU A 53 -7.67 2.82 4.50
N VAL A 54 -6.75 3.07 5.42
CA VAL A 54 -6.28 4.41 5.79
C VAL A 54 -4.76 4.41 5.84
N ASN A 55 -4.12 5.35 5.16
CA ASN A 55 -2.69 5.62 5.30
C ASN A 55 -2.47 6.99 5.94
N VAL A 56 -1.60 7.04 6.93
CA VAL A 56 -1.15 8.27 7.58
C VAL A 56 0.35 8.45 7.34
N SER A 57 0.75 9.55 6.70
CA SER A 57 2.13 9.71 6.21
C SER A 57 2.74 11.05 6.60
N ASN A 58 4.00 11.00 7.00
CA ASN A 58 4.88 12.16 7.01
C ASN A 58 5.78 12.11 5.77
N VAL A 59 5.47 12.92 4.77
CA VAL A 59 6.20 12.99 3.51
C VAL A 59 7.05 14.26 3.38
N ALA A 60 7.22 15.03 4.46
CA ALA A 60 8.00 16.25 4.47
C ALA A 60 9.47 16.04 4.06
N TRP A 61 10.01 14.84 4.30
CA TRP A 61 11.37 14.44 3.92
C TRP A 61 11.67 14.57 2.43
N PHE A 62 10.65 14.47 1.58
CA PHE A 62 10.80 14.43 0.14
C PHE A 62 10.69 15.82 -0.51
N GLY A 63 10.29 16.86 0.25
CA GLY A 63 10.13 18.21 -0.25
C GLY A 63 9.22 18.31 -1.48
N ASP A 64 9.50 19.26 -2.35
CA ASP A 64 8.82 19.41 -3.64
C ASP A 64 9.44 18.47 -4.68
N SER A 65 8.95 17.25 -4.72
CA SER A 65 9.45 16.18 -5.59
C SER A 65 8.29 15.35 -6.15
N LEU A 66 8.62 14.33 -6.95
CA LEU A 66 7.62 13.37 -7.47
C LEU A 66 7.13 12.38 -6.42
N ALA A 67 7.79 12.27 -5.26
CA ALA A 67 7.48 11.24 -4.28
C ALA A 67 6.04 11.28 -3.75
N PRO A 68 5.42 12.43 -3.43
CA PRO A 68 4.02 12.47 -3.04
C PRO A 68 3.06 11.97 -4.13
N SER A 69 3.33 12.28 -5.40
CA SER A 69 2.51 11.80 -6.52
C SER A 69 2.67 10.29 -6.73
N GLN A 70 3.88 9.77 -6.57
CA GLN A 70 4.14 8.31 -6.61
C GLN A 70 3.46 7.59 -5.45
N HIS A 71 3.47 8.17 -4.24
CA HIS A 71 2.76 7.62 -3.09
C HIS A 71 1.25 7.56 -3.33
N LEU A 72 0.66 8.61 -3.91
CA LEU A 72 -0.74 8.58 -4.32
C LEU A 72 -1.03 7.47 -5.34
N GLN A 73 -0.13 7.22 -6.30
CA GLN A 73 -0.29 6.12 -7.26
C GLN A 73 -0.24 4.76 -6.56
N ILE A 74 0.65 4.58 -5.59
CA ILE A 74 0.72 3.36 -4.77
C ILE A 74 -0.61 3.15 -4.02
N ALA A 75 -1.12 4.18 -3.36
CA ALA A 75 -2.41 4.12 -2.66
C ALA A 75 -3.57 3.74 -3.61
N ARG A 76 -3.57 4.27 -4.84
CA ARG A 76 -4.55 3.89 -5.88
C ARG A 76 -4.46 2.42 -6.26
N LEU A 77 -3.25 1.87 -6.38
CA LEU A 77 -3.04 0.44 -6.63
C LEU A 77 -3.54 -0.40 -5.47
N ARG A 78 -3.29 0.00 -4.22
CA ARG A 78 -3.82 -0.70 -3.04
C ARG A 78 -5.36 -0.74 -3.06
N ALA A 79 -6.01 0.38 -3.43
CA ALA A 79 -7.46 0.41 -3.56
C ALA A 79 -7.98 -0.59 -4.61
N ILE A 80 -7.34 -0.65 -5.79
CA ILE A 80 -7.70 -1.57 -6.88
C ILE A 80 -7.49 -3.03 -6.46
N GLU A 81 -6.33 -3.38 -5.93
CA GLU A 81 -5.95 -4.73 -5.53
C GLU A 81 -6.84 -5.29 -4.44
N THR A 82 -7.23 -4.46 -3.50
CA THR A 82 -8.04 -4.87 -2.35
C THR A 82 -9.53 -4.65 -2.55
N ARG A 83 -9.94 -3.86 -3.54
CA ARG A 83 -11.33 -3.39 -3.74
C ARG A 83 -11.89 -2.70 -2.50
N ARG A 84 -11.05 -1.90 -1.84
CA ARG A 84 -11.41 -1.05 -0.70
C ARG A 84 -11.22 0.41 -1.05
N MET A 85 -12.05 1.29 -0.48
CA MET A 85 -11.68 2.71 -0.47
C MET A 85 -10.39 2.88 0.31
N HIS A 86 -9.54 3.78 -0.17
CA HIS A 86 -8.29 4.13 0.47
C HIS A 86 -8.25 5.63 0.77
N LEU A 87 -8.08 5.96 2.03
CA LEU A 87 -7.97 7.34 2.49
C LEU A 87 -6.53 7.62 2.87
N THR A 88 -5.95 8.67 2.30
CA THR A 88 -4.60 9.12 2.66
C THR A 88 -4.65 10.42 3.41
N ALA A 89 -3.93 10.53 4.52
CA ALA A 89 -3.74 11.76 5.28
C ALA A 89 -2.24 12.05 5.40
N THR A 90 -1.81 13.20 4.88
CA THR A 90 -0.40 13.57 4.86
C THR A 90 -0.20 14.98 5.42
N ASN A 91 1.02 15.28 5.89
CA ASN A 91 1.35 16.63 6.37
C ASN A 91 1.63 17.61 5.23
N SER A 92 2.48 17.26 4.26
CA SER A 92 2.88 18.12 3.15
C SER A 92 2.65 17.51 1.77
N GLY A 93 2.21 16.25 1.72
CA GLY A 93 1.94 15.53 0.49
C GLY A 93 0.49 15.69 0.01
N ILE A 94 -0.01 14.66 -0.68
CA ILE A 94 -1.36 14.65 -1.23
C ILE A 94 -2.29 13.89 -0.29
N THR A 95 -3.12 14.63 0.44
CA THR A 95 -4.25 14.05 1.19
C THR A 95 -5.37 13.77 0.21
N ALA A 96 -5.87 12.54 0.17
CA ALA A 96 -6.84 12.13 -0.85
C ALA A 96 -7.82 11.07 -0.35
N ALA A 97 -8.97 11.01 -0.99
CA ALA A 97 -9.92 9.91 -0.92
C ALA A 97 -9.97 9.20 -2.27
N ILE A 98 -9.78 7.89 -2.25
CA ILE A 98 -9.65 7.04 -3.43
C ILE A 98 -10.75 5.97 -3.35
N ASP A 99 -11.50 5.78 -4.44
CA ASP A 99 -12.51 4.73 -4.49
C ASP A 99 -11.89 3.34 -4.68
N ARG A 100 -12.70 2.31 -4.56
CA ARG A 100 -12.28 0.91 -4.72
C ARG A 100 -11.77 0.57 -6.13
N ASP A 101 -12.00 1.43 -7.11
CA ASP A 101 -11.54 1.29 -8.50
C ASP A 101 -10.27 2.11 -8.77
N GLY A 102 -9.70 2.73 -7.73
CA GLY A 102 -8.48 3.53 -7.81
C GLY A 102 -8.69 4.95 -8.36
N ARG A 103 -9.92 5.44 -8.44
CA ARG A 103 -10.21 6.82 -8.86
C ARG A 103 -10.07 7.74 -7.66
N VAL A 104 -9.38 8.85 -7.84
CA VAL A 104 -9.31 9.90 -6.83
C VAL A 104 -10.64 10.65 -6.83
N LEU A 105 -11.40 10.52 -5.74
CA LEU A 105 -12.69 11.18 -5.55
C LEU A 105 -12.54 12.64 -5.17
N ALA A 106 -11.55 12.91 -4.31
CA ALA A 106 -11.22 14.25 -3.85
C ALA A 106 -9.79 14.26 -3.31
N GLN A 107 -9.12 15.40 -3.40
CA GLN A 107 -7.76 15.58 -2.87
C GLN A 107 -7.50 17.03 -2.46
N LEU A 108 -6.57 17.22 -1.54
CA LEU A 108 -5.98 18.51 -1.22
C LEU A 108 -4.66 18.68 -1.98
N PRO A 109 -4.32 19.91 -2.38
CA PRO A 109 -3.02 20.18 -2.99
C PRO A 109 -1.88 19.95 -1.99
N GLN A 110 -0.68 19.70 -2.51
CA GLN A 110 0.52 19.61 -1.68
C GLN A 110 0.80 20.94 -0.97
N PHE A 111 1.42 20.87 0.20
CA PHE A 111 1.83 22.01 1.02
C PHE A 111 0.69 22.93 1.47
N ALA A 112 -0.56 22.52 1.29
CA ALA A 112 -1.73 23.25 1.77
C ALA A 112 -2.32 22.60 3.02
N ALA A 113 -2.45 23.36 4.09
CA ALA A 113 -3.22 22.94 5.25
C ALA A 113 -4.70 22.96 4.90
N GLY A 114 -5.40 21.88 5.20
CA GLY A 114 -6.82 21.79 4.88
C GLY A 114 -7.49 20.55 5.49
N ARG A 115 -8.81 20.49 5.33
CA ARG A 115 -9.65 19.36 5.73
C ARG A 115 -10.40 18.85 4.50
N LEU A 116 -10.33 17.55 4.27
CA LEU A 116 -11.09 16.87 3.24
C LEU A 116 -12.26 16.14 3.90
N GLU A 117 -13.48 16.51 3.55
CA GLU A 117 -14.69 15.86 4.02
C GLU A 117 -15.28 15.01 2.89
N ILE A 118 -15.43 13.72 3.17
CA ILE A 118 -16.02 12.76 2.23
C ILE A 118 -16.88 11.74 2.99
N THR A 119 -17.78 11.10 2.28
CA THR A 119 -18.47 9.92 2.78
C THR A 119 -17.69 8.68 2.37
N ALA A 120 -17.13 7.97 3.36
CA ALA A 120 -16.41 6.73 3.11
C ALA A 120 -17.38 5.54 3.11
N GLN A 121 -17.26 4.68 2.11
CA GLN A 121 -18.02 3.44 1.97
C GLN A 121 -17.12 2.24 2.30
N GLY A 122 -17.53 1.42 3.27
CA GLY A 122 -16.90 0.13 3.52
C GLY A 122 -17.31 -0.93 2.50
N TYR A 123 -16.39 -1.82 2.16
CA TYR A 123 -16.62 -2.96 1.27
C TYR A 123 -16.17 -4.26 1.91
N ALA A 124 -16.80 -5.38 1.51
CA ALA A 124 -16.47 -6.72 1.97
C ALA A 124 -16.01 -7.62 0.82
N GLY A 125 -15.54 -8.82 1.14
CA GLY A 125 -15.08 -9.82 0.19
C GLY A 125 -13.57 -9.82 -0.01
N ALA A 126 -13.07 -10.74 -0.83
CA ALA A 126 -11.65 -10.90 -1.12
C ALA A 126 -11.43 -11.00 -2.62
N THR A 127 -10.55 -10.15 -3.15
CA THR A 127 -10.11 -10.19 -4.54
C THR A 127 -9.18 -11.40 -4.78
N PRO A 128 -8.91 -11.76 -6.04
CA PRO A 128 -7.85 -12.74 -6.34
C PRO A 128 -6.50 -12.35 -5.73
N TYR A 129 -6.14 -11.06 -5.76
CA TYR A 129 -4.90 -10.56 -5.16
C TYR A 129 -4.88 -10.79 -3.63
N VAL A 130 -5.96 -10.46 -2.93
CA VAL A 130 -6.05 -10.69 -1.46
C VAL A 130 -5.88 -12.17 -1.10
N ARG A 131 -6.33 -13.09 -1.97
CA ARG A 131 -6.22 -14.54 -1.74
C ARG A 131 -4.86 -15.10 -2.10
N LEU A 132 -4.30 -14.68 -3.23
CA LEU A 132 -3.11 -15.27 -3.84
C LEU A 132 -1.85 -14.42 -3.58
N ARG A 133 -2.02 -13.14 -3.25
CA ARG A 133 -0.94 -12.18 -3.03
C ARG A 133 0.05 -12.19 -4.20
N ASP A 134 1.34 -12.18 -3.93
CA ASP A 134 2.39 -12.14 -4.95
C ASP A 134 2.77 -13.53 -5.52
N TRP A 135 2.16 -14.60 -4.98
CA TRP A 135 2.49 -15.98 -5.41
C TRP A 135 2.37 -16.23 -6.91
N PRO A 136 1.30 -15.80 -7.61
CA PRO A 136 1.19 -16.02 -9.05
C PRO A 136 2.32 -15.38 -9.84
N THR A 137 2.74 -14.19 -9.43
CA THR A 137 3.86 -13.47 -10.08
C THR A 137 5.18 -14.19 -9.84
N LEU A 138 5.44 -14.64 -8.61
CA LEU A 138 6.65 -15.39 -8.27
C LEU A 138 6.73 -16.72 -9.02
N VAL A 139 5.65 -17.48 -9.05
CA VAL A 139 5.58 -18.75 -9.78
C VAL A 139 5.78 -18.50 -11.28
N GLY A 140 5.12 -17.50 -11.84
CA GLY A 140 5.28 -17.14 -13.26
C GLY A 140 6.74 -16.77 -13.60
N ALA A 141 7.38 -15.95 -12.78
CA ALA A 141 8.79 -15.58 -12.95
C ALA A 141 9.72 -16.80 -12.89
N LEU A 142 9.51 -17.70 -11.92
CA LEU A 142 10.28 -18.93 -11.81
C LEU A 142 10.11 -19.85 -13.01
N LEU A 143 8.90 -19.99 -13.55
CA LEU A 143 8.63 -20.78 -14.77
C LEU A 143 9.34 -20.19 -15.98
N VAL A 144 9.29 -18.87 -16.18
CA VAL A 144 10.01 -18.19 -17.26
C VAL A 144 11.52 -18.44 -17.18
N LEU A 145 12.10 -18.31 -15.98
CA LEU A 145 13.52 -18.57 -15.75
C LEU A 145 13.89 -20.04 -16.02
N ALA A 146 13.05 -20.99 -15.59
CA ALA A 146 13.28 -22.41 -15.84
C ALA A 146 13.24 -22.72 -17.34
N ILE A 147 12.25 -22.22 -18.07
CA ILE A 147 12.13 -22.41 -19.52
C ILE A 147 13.34 -21.80 -20.23
N ALA A 148 13.74 -20.58 -19.88
CA ALA A 148 14.91 -19.93 -20.47
C ALA A 148 16.20 -20.73 -20.22
N SER A 149 16.36 -21.27 -19.03
CA SER A 149 17.52 -22.11 -18.67
C SER A 149 17.56 -23.41 -19.47
N LEU A 150 16.42 -24.07 -19.64
CA LEU A 150 16.32 -25.31 -20.46
C LEU A 150 16.66 -25.05 -21.94
N ILE A 151 16.15 -23.95 -22.51
CA ILE A 151 16.46 -23.54 -23.88
C ILE A 151 17.96 -23.26 -24.05
N ALA A 152 18.55 -22.56 -23.07
CA ALA A 152 19.99 -22.25 -23.10
C ALA A 152 20.86 -23.53 -23.01
N ALA A 153 20.47 -24.48 -22.13
CA ALA A 153 21.16 -25.77 -22.03
C ALA A 153 21.07 -26.58 -23.32
N ALA A 154 19.89 -26.66 -23.94
CA ALA A 154 19.70 -27.37 -25.21
C ALA A 154 20.51 -26.77 -26.38
N LYS A 155 20.72 -25.45 -26.38
CA LYS A 155 21.58 -24.79 -27.37
C LYS A 155 23.09 -25.06 -27.19
N ARG A 156 23.54 -25.31 -25.94
CA ARG A 156 24.94 -25.63 -25.65
C ARG A 156 25.33 -27.08 -25.96
N SER A 157 24.35 -27.98 -26.07
CA SER A 157 24.55 -29.39 -26.35
C SER A 157 24.53 -29.72 -27.85
N ARG A 158 24.32 -28.72 -28.69
CA ARG A 158 24.41 -28.79 -30.17
C ARG A 158 25.68 -28.12 -30.70
#